data_34cc7392532884b0d64a4388e6c47d60
#
_entry.id   34cc7392532884b0d64a4388e6c47d60
#
_cell.length_a   1.000
_cell.length_b   1.000
_cell.length_c   1.000
_cell.angle_alpha   90.00
_cell.angle_beta   90.00
_cell.angle_gamma   90.00
#
_symmetry.space_group_name_H-M   'P 1'
#
loop_
_entity.id
_entity.type
_entity.pdbx_description
1 polymer ?
#
loop_
_entity_poly.entity_id
_entity_poly.type
_entity_poly.pdbx_seq_one_letter_code
_entity_poly.pdbx_strand_id
1 'polypeptide(L)'
;MMEGNNPPRVLGLETAIRYVSRQLFPDRVPGHQIMNDIADSTNIDVPALLRKAPSSVEFKKLRKRLLRQAREAISDFGMVPEGASDTSRPKWLVCLSGGKDSYTLLAVLIELKWRGLLPVDLVACNLDQAQPGFPPEVLPKFFEDNGIEHIIVREDTYSIVTDKIPEHRTYCSLCSRLRRGILYRVAREQGCEAIVLGHHRDDILETFFMNLFHGGRLASMPPKLINDEGDLLVLRPLAYAAERDIQKFSDGMEFPIIPCNLCGSQDGLQREEVKRMLQAWERETPGRLGVMARALGHTRPSHLLDRKLYDFVNLRPQEGAGEESSGEAEEPCGASLAMTAKLFAAE
;
A
#
# COMPACT_ATOMS: atom_id res chain seq x y z
N MET A 1 -63.61 8.15 28.96
CA MET A 1 -62.18 8.32 29.27
C MET A 1 -61.41 7.61 28.15
N MET A 2 -60.91 8.42 27.23
CA MET A 2 -60.11 7.89 26.09
C MET A 2 -58.67 8.31 26.32
N GLU A 3 -57.81 7.31 26.56
CA GLU A 3 -56.37 7.51 26.70
C GLU A 3 -55.75 7.73 25.30
N GLY A 4 -55.01 8.83 25.19
CA GLY A 4 -54.39 9.24 23.95
C GLY A 4 -53.12 8.41 23.68
N ASN A 5 -53.07 7.79 22.50
CA ASN A 5 -51.94 7.12 21.92
C ASN A 5 -51.01 8.17 21.33
N ASN A 6 -49.86 8.41 21.98
CA ASN A 6 -48.79 9.21 21.40
C ASN A 6 -47.88 8.29 20.53
N PRO A 7 -47.56 8.69 19.28
CA PRO A 7 -46.65 7.89 18.44
C PRO A 7 -45.20 7.92 19.00
N PRO A 8 -44.43 6.85 18.79
CA PRO A 8 -43.05 6.80 19.30
C PRO A 8 -42.18 7.85 18.59
N ARG A 9 -41.43 8.62 19.39
CA ARG A 9 -40.41 9.55 18.88
C ARG A 9 -39.36 8.80 18.07
N VAL A 10 -39.26 9.16 16.80
CA VAL A 10 -38.17 8.71 15.90
C VAL A 10 -36.87 9.28 16.46
N LEU A 11 -36.01 8.44 16.98
CA LEU A 11 -34.64 8.79 17.37
C LEU A 11 -33.87 9.20 16.12
N GLY A 12 -33.29 10.39 16.11
CA GLY A 12 -32.53 10.88 14.99
C GLY A 12 -31.39 9.94 14.60
N LEU A 13 -31.03 9.92 13.32
CA LEU A 13 -30.04 9.04 12.69
C LEU A 13 -28.71 9.00 13.45
N GLU A 14 -28.25 10.11 14.00
CA GLU A 14 -27.03 10.18 14.84
C GLU A 14 -27.14 9.36 16.14
N THR A 15 -28.31 9.36 16.77
CA THR A 15 -28.53 8.59 18.01
C THR A 15 -28.61 7.11 17.73
N ALA A 16 -29.17 6.72 16.59
CA ALA A 16 -29.20 5.32 16.15
C ALA A 16 -27.80 4.81 15.77
N ILE A 17 -27.00 5.62 15.09
CA ILE A 17 -25.61 5.29 14.74
C ILE A 17 -24.75 5.15 16.00
N ARG A 18 -24.89 6.03 16.99
CA ARG A 18 -24.19 5.93 18.27
C ARG A 18 -24.62 4.72 19.08
N TYR A 19 -25.89 4.33 19.03
CA TYR A 19 -26.40 3.15 19.72
C TYR A 19 -25.88 1.86 19.10
N VAL A 20 -25.92 1.73 17.77
CA VAL A 20 -25.41 0.58 17.02
C VAL A 20 -23.88 0.46 17.18
N SER A 21 -23.14 1.59 17.13
CA SER A 21 -21.69 1.58 17.37
C SER A 21 -21.30 1.12 18.77
N ARG A 22 -22.10 1.41 19.80
CA ARG A 22 -21.85 0.94 21.17
C ARG A 22 -22.16 -0.55 21.38
N GLN A 23 -23.10 -1.11 20.62
CA GLN A 23 -23.42 -2.53 20.72
C GLN A 23 -22.46 -3.43 19.93
N LEU A 24 -21.94 -2.94 18.79
CA LEU A 24 -20.99 -3.70 17.96
C LEU A 24 -19.52 -3.57 18.42
N PHE A 25 -19.20 -2.51 19.17
CA PHE A 25 -17.83 -2.27 19.68
C PHE A 25 -17.89 -1.70 21.10
N PRO A 26 -18.10 -2.54 22.12
CA PRO A 26 -18.26 -2.07 23.50
C PRO A 26 -17.01 -1.39 24.10
N ASP A 27 -15.81 -1.55 23.51
CA ASP A 27 -14.53 -1.11 24.05
C ASP A 27 -13.85 0.02 23.28
N ARG A 28 -14.59 0.93 22.62
CA ARG A 28 -14.00 2.17 22.12
C ARG A 28 -13.74 3.18 23.26
N VAL A 29 -12.66 2.96 23.98
CA VAL A 29 -12.02 4.02 24.78
C VAL A 29 -11.46 5.09 23.84
N PRO A 30 -11.57 6.40 24.13
CA PRO A 30 -11.06 7.47 23.26
C PRO A 30 -9.56 7.26 22.99
N GLY A 31 -9.19 7.12 21.72
CA GLY A 31 -7.86 6.71 21.26
C GLY A 31 -6.69 7.65 21.61
N HIS A 32 -6.87 8.67 22.47
CA HIS A 32 -5.80 9.57 22.88
C HIS A 32 -5.15 9.17 24.21
N GLN A 33 -5.82 8.39 25.05
CA GLN A 33 -5.29 8.02 26.36
C GLN A 33 -4.56 6.68 26.35
N ILE A 34 -4.93 5.74 25.45
CA ILE A 34 -4.31 4.40 25.36
C ILE A 34 -2.86 4.49 24.83
N MET A 35 -2.46 5.54 24.14
CA MET A 35 -1.11 5.65 23.58
C MET A 35 -0.01 5.95 24.61
N ASN A 36 -0.36 6.47 25.77
CA ASN A 36 0.63 6.80 26.81
C ASN A 36 0.72 5.72 27.91
N ASP A 37 -0.34 4.96 28.15
CA ASP A 37 -0.39 4.03 29.30
C ASP A 37 0.17 2.63 28.97
N ILE A 38 0.33 2.27 27.68
CA ILE A 38 0.96 0.99 27.26
C ILE A 38 2.48 1.02 27.38
N ALA A 39 3.08 2.20 27.47
CA ALA A 39 4.55 2.32 27.57
C ALA A 39 5.13 1.96 28.94
N ASP A 40 4.29 1.84 29.97
CA ASP A 40 4.79 1.77 31.36
C ASP A 40 4.43 0.50 32.15
N SER A 41 3.70 -0.47 31.60
CA SER A 41 3.21 -1.57 32.43
C SER A 41 3.33 -3.01 31.91
N THR A 42 3.98 -3.26 30.77
CA THR A 42 4.35 -4.62 30.38
C THR A 42 5.77 -4.62 29.82
N ASN A 43 6.63 -5.45 30.40
CA ASN A 43 8.00 -5.74 29.95
C ASN A 43 7.98 -6.54 28.63
N ILE A 44 7.28 -6.02 27.62
CA ILE A 44 7.28 -6.57 26.26
C ILE A 44 8.57 -6.10 25.62
N ASP A 45 9.47 -7.05 25.40
CA ASP A 45 10.79 -6.78 24.83
C ASP A 45 10.65 -6.15 23.43
N VAL A 46 11.05 -4.89 23.30
CA VAL A 46 11.00 -4.15 22.02
C VAL A 46 11.85 -4.93 20.99
N PRO A 47 11.33 -5.24 19.80
CA PRO A 47 12.08 -5.91 18.74
C PRO A 47 13.43 -5.24 18.49
N ALA A 48 14.50 -6.03 18.36
CA ALA A 48 15.88 -5.55 18.23
C ALA A 48 16.02 -4.49 17.12
N LEU A 49 15.35 -4.73 15.98
CA LEU A 49 15.28 -3.79 14.86
C LEU A 49 14.78 -2.40 15.27
N LEU A 50 13.80 -2.33 16.15
CA LEU A 50 13.16 -1.08 16.55
C LEU A 50 13.89 -0.31 17.65
N ARG A 51 14.82 -0.96 18.36
CA ARG A 51 15.64 -0.33 19.42
C ARG A 51 16.63 0.69 18.85
N LYS A 52 17.03 0.53 17.58
CA LYS A 52 17.95 1.42 16.88
C LYS A 52 17.29 2.68 16.33
N ALA A 53 15.95 2.78 16.42
CA ALA A 53 15.20 3.90 15.86
C ALA A 53 15.56 5.23 16.55
N PRO A 54 15.82 6.32 15.77
CA PRO A 54 16.13 7.65 16.34
C PRO A 54 15.05 8.14 17.29
N SER A 55 15.47 8.79 18.36
CA SER A 55 14.58 9.35 19.40
C SER A 55 14.03 10.74 19.07
N SER A 56 14.47 11.38 17.97
CA SER A 56 14.08 12.72 17.60
C SER A 56 12.57 12.83 17.36
N VAL A 57 12.01 14.00 17.67
CA VAL A 57 10.57 14.27 17.49
C VAL A 57 10.15 14.12 16.02
N GLU A 58 10.99 14.56 15.09
CA GLU A 58 10.72 14.48 13.67
C GLU A 58 10.67 13.03 13.19
N PHE A 59 11.62 12.19 13.62
CA PHE A 59 11.62 10.77 13.26
C PHE A 59 10.42 10.04 13.88
N LYS A 60 10.06 10.35 15.12
CA LYS A 60 8.84 9.80 15.75
C LYS A 60 7.58 10.15 14.97
N LYS A 61 7.45 11.41 14.50
CA LYS A 61 6.33 11.83 13.63
C LYS A 61 6.33 11.09 12.29
N LEU A 62 7.49 10.96 11.66
CA LEU A 62 7.66 10.21 10.41
C LEU A 62 7.26 8.75 10.57
N ARG A 63 7.79 8.08 11.58
CA ARG A 63 7.48 6.69 11.93
C ARG A 63 5.97 6.49 12.17
N LYS A 64 5.34 7.37 12.97
CA LYS A 64 3.89 7.34 13.22
C LYS A 64 3.09 7.50 11.92
N ARG A 65 3.53 8.35 11.00
CA ARG A 65 2.87 8.55 9.71
C ARG A 65 2.93 7.29 8.84
N LEU A 66 4.11 6.66 8.71
CA LEU A 66 4.28 5.42 7.94
C LEU A 66 3.43 4.28 8.50
N LEU A 67 3.44 4.09 9.83
CA LEU A 67 2.60 3.08 10.49
C LEU A 67 1.11 3.31 10.22
N ARG A 68 0.66 4.56 10.32
CA ARG A 68 -0.73 4.92 10.04
C ARG A 68 -1.10 4.61 8.59
N GLN A 69 -0.28 5.05 7.63
CA GLN A 69 -0.52 4.83 6.20
C GLN A 69 -0.52 3.34 5.82
N ALA A 70 0.40 2.55 6.36
CA ALA A 70 0.42 1.11 6.14
C ALA A 70 -0.83 0.43 6.74
N ARG A 71 -1.23 0.81 7.96
CA ARG A 71 -2.44 0.30 8.60
C ARG A 71 -3.70 0.68 7.83
N GLU A 72 -3.81 1.92 7.36
CA GLU A 72 -4.90 2.37 6.50
C GLU A 72 -4.97 1.53 5.21
N ALA A 73 -3.86 1.33 4.50
CA ALA A 73 -3.83 0.49 3.31
C ALA A 73 -4.21 -0.98 3.61
N ILE A 74 -3.72 -1.57 4.70
CA ILE A 74 -4.08 -2.93 5.12
C ILE A 74 -5.58 -3.04 5.37
N SER A 75 -6.18 -2.05 6.03
CA SER A 75 -7.61 -2.01 6.35
C SER A 75 -8.47 -1.77 5.11
N ASP A 76 -8.16 -0.72 4.32
CA ASP A 76 -8.97 -0.29 3.18
C ASP A 76 -9.04 -1.36 2.08
N PHE A 77 -7.96 -2.12 1.90
CA PHE A 77 -7.91 -3.19 0.90
C PHE A 77 -8.13 -4.60 1.49
N GLY A 78 -8.57 -4.71 2.75
CA GLY A 78 -8.85 -5.99 3.40
C GLY A 78 -7.70 -6.98 3.27
N MET A 79 -6.44 -6.53 3.53
CA MET A 79 -5.25 -7.39 3.32
C MET A 79 -5.18 -8.52 4.34
N VAL A 80 -5.66 -8.30 5.56
CA VAL A 80 -5.83 -9.34 6.57
C VAL A 80 -7.21 -9.96 6.41
N PRO A 81 -7.35 -11.29 6.33
CA PRO A 81 -8.65 -11.96 6.26
C PRO A 81 -9.53 -11.67 7.47
N GLU A 82 -10.85 -11.64 7.25
CA GLU A 82 -11.81 -11.60 8.36
C GLU A 82 -11.65 -12.84 9.25
N GLY A 83 -11.70 -12.64 10.57
CA GLY A 83 -11.52 -13.73 11.56
C GLY A 83 -10.06 -14.04 11.90
N ALA A 84 -9.07 -13.36 11.30
CA ALA A 84 -7.69 -13.46 11.74
C ALA A 84 -7.57 -12.98 13.20
N SER A 85 -6.95 -13.80 14.03
CA SER A 85 -6.81 -13.58 15.48
C SER A 85 -5.47 -14.11 15.98
N ASP A 86 -5.16 -13.90 17.24
CA ASP A 86 -3.93 -14.44 17.85
C ASP A 86 -3.84 -15.98 17.82
N THR A 87 -4.96 -16.67 17.66
CA THR A 87 -5.03 -18.14 17.56
C THR A 87 -5.10 -18.65 16.11
N SER A 88 -5.38 -17.77 15.13
CA SER A 88 -5.50 -18.11 13.71
C SER A 88 -4.88 -16.99 12.88
N ARG A 89 -3.55 -16.97 12.81
CA ARG A 89 -2.78 -15.94 12.10
C ARG A 89 -2.43 -16.40 10.69
N PRO A 90 -2.83 -15.67 9.64
CA PRO A 90 -2.31 -15.92 8.30
C PRO A 90 -0.80 -15.66 8.26
N LYS A 91 -0.07 -16.47 7.52
CA LYS A 91 1.37 -16.34 7.34
C LYS A 91 1.70 -15.57 6.07
N TRP A 92 2.54 -14.54 6.20
CA TRP A 92 2.94 -13.66 5.10
C TRP A 92 4.44 -13.79 4.79
N LEU A 93 4.77 -13.98 3.51
CA LEU A 93 6.15 -13.96 3.01
C LEU A 93 6.52 -12.53 2.65
N VAL A 94 7.37 -11.88 3.46
CA VAL A 94 7.85 -10.51 3.21
C VAL A 94 9.08 -10.57 2.33
N CYS A 95 8.97 -10.07 1.08
CA CYS A 95 10.04 -10.16 0.10
C CYS A 95 11.03 -9.00 0.27
N LEU A 96 12.28 -9.32 0.59
CA LEU A 96 13.36 -8.35 0.73
C LEU A 96 14.34 -8.43 -0.44
N SER A 97 14.51 -7.29 -1.11
CA SER A 97 15.50 -7.11 -2.18
C SER A 97 16.81 -6.49 -1.68
N GLY A 98 16.87 -6.07 -0.43
CA GLY A 98 17.98 -5.27 0.11
C GLY A 98 17.85 -3.77 -0.17
N GLY A 99 16.78 -3.33 -0.84
CA GLY A 99 16.50 -1.91 -1.07
C GLY A 99 15.74 -1.27 0.11
N LYS A 100 15.81 0.07 0.20
CA LYS A 100 15.17 0.90 1.24
C LYS A 100 13.69 0.58 1.49
N ASP A 101 12.95 0.30 0.41
CA ASP A 101 11.51 0.08 0.47
C ASP A 101 11.17 -1.24 1.15
N SER A 102 11.94 -2.30 0.85
CA SER A 102 11.76 -3.62 1.44
C SER A 102 12.15 -3.66 2.93
N TYR A 103 13.24 -2.98 3.32
CA TYR A 103 13.59 -2.83 4.74
C TYR A 103 12.53 -2.02 5.50
N THR A 104 12.06 -0.91 4.92
CA THR A 104 11.01 -0.09 5.53
C THR A 104 9.73 -0.89 5.70
N LEU A 105 9.33 -1.65 4.68
CA LEU A 105 8.18 -2.55 4.76
C LEU A 105 8.30 -3.52 5.95
N LEU A 106 9.43 -4.23 6.04
CA LEU A 106 9.66 -5.20 7.11
C LEU A 106 9.59 -4.54 8.50
N ALA A 107 10.26 -3.40 8.68
CA ALA A 107 10.27 -2.68 9.95
C ALA A 107 8.86 -2.20 10.36
N VAL A 108 8.09 -1.68 9.42
CA VAL A 108 6.70 -1.25 9.64
C VAL A 108 5.81 -2.42 10.02
N LEU A 109 5.91 -3.57 9.32
CA LEU A 109 5.12 -4.75 9.63
C LEU A 109 5.48 -5.38 10.99
N ILE A 110 6.77 -5.47 11.31
CA ILE A 110 7.24 -5.93 12.63
C ILE A 110 6.69 -5.02 13.74
N GLU A 111 6.71 -3.70 13.54
CA GLU A 111 6.17 -2.78 14.52
C GLU A 111 4.66 -2.89 14.67
N LEU A 112 3.91 -3.01 13.58
CA LEU A 112 2.46 -3.20 13.64
C LEU A 112 2.11 -4.52 14.37
N LYS A 113 2.86 -5.61 14.09
CA LYS A 113 2.69 -6.89 14.79
C LYS A 113 3.01 -6.77 16.28
N TRP A 114 4.17 -6.17 16.62
CA TRP A 114 4.57 -5.96 18.00
C TRP A 114 3.56 -5.13 18.82
N ARG A 115 2.91 -4.16 18.16
CA ARG A 115 1.84 -3.35 18.79
C ARG A 115 0.48 -4.06 18.86
N GLY A 116 0.36 -5.31 18.43
CA GLY A 116 -0.92 -6.03 18.37
C GLY A 116 -1.90 -5.48 17.32
N LEU A 117 -1.40 -4.71 16.34
CA LEU A 117 -2.22 -4.09 15.30
C LEU A 117 -2.24 -4.88 13.98
N LEU A 118 -1.49 -5.97 13.91
CA LEU A 118 -1.36 -6.82 12.73
C LEU A 118 -1.33 -8.29 13.15
N PRO A 119 -2.47 -9.01 13.12
CA PRO A 119 -2.58 -10.41 13.55
C PRO A 119 -2.13 -11.36 12.44
N VAL A 120 -0.86 -11.29 12.05
CA VAL A 120 -0.26 -12.17 11.03
C VAL A 120 1.10 -12.69 11.48
N ASP A 121 1.53 -13.82 10.94
CA ASP A 121 2.90 -14.29 11.08
C ASP A 121 3.74 -13.84 9.89
N LEU A 122 4.95 -13.38 10.15
CA LEU A 122 5.85 -12.81 9.16
C LEU A 122 7.08 -13.69 8.99
N VAL A 123 7.40 -14.04 7.73
CA VAL A 123 8.65 -14.68 7.35
C VAL A 123 9.32 -13.79 6.30
N ALA A 124 10.54 -13.33 6.57
CA ALA A 124 11.32 -12.59 5.59
C ALA A 124 11.90 -13.53 4.54
N CYS A 125 11.89 -13.13 3.28
CA CYS A 125 12.47 -13.91 2.18
C CYS A 125 13.34 -13.03 1.31
N ASN A 126 14.58 -13.46 1.09
CA ASN A 126 15.43 -12.89 0.06
C ASN A 126 15.68 -13.91 -1.06
N LEU A 127 15.54 -13.47 -2.29
CA LEU A 127 15.96 -14.22 -3.48
C LEU A 127 17.27 -13.63 -4.00
N ASP A 128 18.36 -14.35 -3.76
CA ASP A 128 19.65 -14.11 -4.41
C ASP A 128 19.62 -14.71 -5.81
N GLN A 129 19.68 -13.85 -6.82
CA GLN A 129 19.63 -14.21 -8.24
C GLN A 129 21.01 -14.48 -8.84
N ALA A 130 22.05 -14.57 -8.02
CA ALA A 130 23.45 -14.69 -8.41
C ALA A 130 23.93 -13.54 -9.32
N GLN A 131 23.41 -12.33 -9.11
CA GLN A 131 23.85 -11.15 -9.86
C GLN A 131 25.29 -10.78 -9.47
N PRO A 132 26.15 -10.42 -10.45
CA PRO A 132 27.50 -9.97 -10.16
C PRO A 132 27.52 -8.77 -9.19
N GLY A 133 28.33 -8.88 -8.13
CA GLY A 133 28.46 -7.81 -7.12
C GLY A 133 27.36 -7.78 -6.06
N PHE A 134 26.43 -8.74 -6.05
CA PHE A 134 25.48 -8.87 -4.96
C PHE A 134 26.20 -9.39 -3.69
N PRO A 135 26.11 -8.67 -2.54
CA PRO A 135 26.72 -9.09 -1.29
C PRO A 135 25.82 -10.09 -0.57
N PRO A 136 26.09 -11.41 -0.64
CA PRO A 136 25.17 -12.43 -0.15
C PRO A 136 25.09 -12.48 1.39
N GLU A 137 26.07 -11.89 2.09
CA GLU A 137 26.15 -11.89 3.55
C GLU A 137 25.33 -10.81 4.24
N VAL A 138 24.98 -9.72 3.53
CA VAL A 138 24.36 -8.53 4.15
C VAL A 138 22.98 -8.83 4.74
N LEU A 139 22.10 -9.46 3.96
CA LEU A 139 20.74 -9.76 4.40
C LEU A 139 20.69 -10.85 5.47
N PRO A 140 21.39 -12.01 5.34
CA PRO A 140 21.43 -13.00 6.41
C PRO A 140 21.89 -12.41 7.73
N LYS A 141 23.01 -11.66 7.71
CA LYS A 141 23.51 -10.98 8.91
C LYS A 141 22.49 -10.01 9.50
N PHE A 142 21.82 -9.22 8.67
CA PHE A 142 20.78 -8.29 9.14
C PHE A 142 19.62 -9.04 9.83
N PHE A 143 19.18 -10.16 9.29
CA PHE A 143 18.10 -10.95 9.89
C PHE A 143 18.54 -11.58 11.22
N GLU A 144 19.73 -12.17 11.27
CA GLU A 144 20.29 -12.78 12.48
C GLU A 144 20.50 -11.74 13.59
N ASP A 145 21.12 -10.60 13.28
CA ASP A 145 21.36 -9.51 14.22
C ASP A 145 20.07 -8.94 14.83
N ASN A 146 18.93 -9.10 14.15
CA ASN A 146 17.63 -8.59 14.59
C ASN A 146 16.65 -9.68 15.01
N GLY A 147 17.05 -10.95 15.02
CA GLY A 147 16.21 -12.09 15.41
C GLY A 147 14.97 -12.27 14.52
N ILE A 148 15.13 -12.07 13.21
CA ILE A 148 14.03 -12.13 12.24
C ILE A 148 13.99 -13.51 11.58
N GLU A 149 12.82 -14.19 11.63
CA GLU A 149 12.60 -15.43 10.89
C GLU A 149 12.75 -15.19 9.39
N HIS A 150 13.65 -15.93 8.73
CA HIS A 150 13.98 -15.65 7.34
C HIS A 150 14.34 -16.88 6.52
N ILE A 151 14.25 -16.71 5.21
CA ILE A 151 14.62 -17.70 4.21
C ILE A 151 15.49 -17.00 3.16
N ILE A 152 16.63 -17.59 2.85
CA ILE A 152 17.47 -17.17 1.72
C ILE A 152 17.33 -18.22 0.64
N VAL A 153 16.84 -17.80 -0.52
CA VAL A 153 16.76 -18.64 -1.72
C VAL A 153 17.82 -18.18 -2.69
N ARG A 154 18.66 -19.09 -3.15
CA ARG A 154 19.67 -18.80 -4.17
C ARG A 154 19.35 -19.54 -5.44
N GLU A 155 19.06 -18.81 -6.51
CA GLU A 155 18.81 -19.37 -7.84
C GLU A 155 19.42 -18.46 -8.89
N ASP A 156 20.24 -19.05 -9.76
CA ASP A 156 20.90 -18.32 -10.84
C ASP A 156 19.91 -17.99 -11.98
N THR A 157 19.02 -17.06 -11.68
CA THR A 157 18.11 -16.50 -12.70
C THR A 157 18.80 -15.48 -13.58
N TYR A 158 19.92 -14.92 -13.14
CA TYR A 158 20.67 -13.94 -13.91
C TYR A 158 21.25 -14.55 -15.18
N SER A 159 21.96 -15.70 -15.10
CA SER A 159 22.47 -16.40 -16.27
C SER A 159 21.37 -16.82 -17.23
N ILE A 160 20.22 -17.31 -16.72
CA ILE A 160 19.07 -17.67 -17.57
C ILE A 160 18.56 -16.48 -18.38
N VAL A 161 18.53 -15.31 -17.79
CA VAL A 161 18.04 -14.08 -18.42
C VAL A 161 19.04 -13.57 -19.45
N THR A 162 20.33 -13.55 -19.11
CA THR A 162 21.39 -13.07 -20.01
C THR A 162 21.58 -13.98 -21.21
N ASP A 163 21.44 -15.30 -21.06
CA ASP A 163 21.59 -16.26 -22.16
C ASP A 163 20.39 -16.24 -23.14
N LYS A 164 19.18 -15.96 -22.67
CA LYS A 164 17.96 -16.03 -23.49
C LYS A 164 17.59 -14.72 -24.17
N ILE A 165 18.10 -13.60 -23.75
CA ILE A 165 17.73 -12.29 -24.29
C ILE A 165 18.92 -11.70 -25.05
N PRO A 166 18.77 -11.40 -26.37
CA PRO A 166 19.80 -10.75 -27.17
C PRO A 166 20.24 -9.41 -26.56
N GLU A 167 21.50 -9.05 -26.72
CA GLU A 167 22.01 -7.72 -26.43
C GLU A 167 21.10 -6.67 -27.12
N HIS A 168 20.66 -5.67 -26.37
CA HIS A 168 19.72 -4.59 -26.76
C HIS A 168 18.22 -4.85 -26.53
N ARG A 169 17.79 -5.95 -25.91
CA ARG A 169 16.42 -6.13 -25.43
C ARG A 169 16.31 -6.07 -23.91
N THR A 170 15.14 -5.62 -23.41
CA THR A 170 14.91 -5.44 -21.98
C THR A 170 14.78 -6.79 -21.26
N TYR A 171 15.63 -7.00 -20.26
CA TYR A 171 15.66 -8.20 -19.43
C TYR A 171 14.52 -8.27 -18.38
N CYS A 172 13.88 -7.12 -18.09
CA CYS A 172 13.04 -6.95 -16.93
C CYS A 172 11.77 -7.81 -16.91
N SER A 173 11.15 -8.06 -18.06
CA SER A 173 9.90 -8.85 -18.09
C SER A 173 10.13 -10.32 -17.77
N LEU A 174 11.20 -10.91 -18.29
CA LEU A 174 11.56 -12.31 -18.02
C LEU A 174 12.08 -12.45 -16.58
N CYS A 175 12.97 -11.57 -16.17
CA CYS A 175 13.52 -11.53 -14.80
C CYS A 175 12.39 -11.41 -13.75
N SER A 176 11.43 -10.50 -13.96
CA SER A 176 10.32 -10.32 -13.03
C SER A 176 9.37 -11.52 -13.00
N ARG A 177 9.20 -12.23 -14.11
CA ARG A 177 8.42 -13.48 -14.17
C ARG A 177 9.08 -14.61 -13.41
N LEU A 178 10.39 -14.84 -13.64
CA LEU A 178 11.17 -15.87 -12.94
C LEU A 178 11.17 -15.60 -11.43
N ARG A 179 11.48 -14.35 -11.04
CA ARG A 179 11.45 -13.94 -9.63
C ARG A 179 10.10 -14.24 -8.98
N ARG A 180 8.99 -13.86 -9.62
CA ARG A 180 7.64 -14.12 -9.09
C ARG A 180 7.36 -15.59 -8.95
N GLY A 181 7.68 -16.40 -9.97
CA GLY A 181 7.50 -17.86 -9.91
C GLY A 181 8.23 -18.50 -8.73
N ILE A 182 9.49 -18.09 -8.49
CA ILE A 182 10.27 -18.58 -7.35
C ILE A 182 9.64 -18.17 -6.02
N LEU A 183 9.27 -16.88 -5.89
CA LEU A 183 8.65 -16.38 -4.64
C LEU A 183 7.31 -17.04 -4.37
N TYR A 184 6.49 -17.33 -5.39
CA TYR A 184 5.24 -18.08 -5.24
C TYR A 184 5.50 -19.52 -4.79
N ARG A 185 6.48 -20.21 -5.37
CA ARG A 185 6.88 -21.55 -4.93
C ARG A 185 7.30 -21.54 -3.45
N VAL A 186 8.18 -20.62 -3.05
CA VAL A 186 8.64 -20.50 -1.66
C VAL A 186 7.49 -20.19 -0.72
N ALA A 187 6.56 -19.32 -1.11
CA ALA A 187 5.38 -19.01 -0.30
C ALA A 187 4.54 -20.27 -0.03
N ARG A 188 4.31 -21.10 -1.05
CA ARG A 188 3.59 -22.39 -0.92
C ARG A 188 4.32 -23.37 -0.02
N GLU A 189 5.64 -23.54 -0.22
CA GLU A 189 6.49 -24.42 0.60
C GLU A 189 6.49 -24.03 2.08
N GLN A 190 6.34 -22.74 2.35
CA GLN A 190 6.30 -22.19 3.71
C GLN A 190 4.88 -22.09 4.30
N GLY A 191 3.87 -22.49 3.56
CA GLY A 191 2.47 -22.37 3.98
C GLY A 191 2.02 -20.91 4.14
N CYS A 192 2.59 -19.98 3.36
CA CYS A 192 2.19 -18.59 3.37
C CYS A 192 0.96 -18.37 2.49
N GLU A 193 0.03 -17.54 2.94
CA GLU A 193 -1.17 -17.16 2.19
C GLU A 193 -0.94 -15.95 1.28
N ALA A 194 0.12 -15.19 1.55
CA ALA A 194 0.45 -13.99 0.79
C ALA A 194 1.95 -13.77 0.64
N ILE A 195 2.34 -13.15 -0.49
CA ILE A 195 3.61 -12.47 -0.63
C ILE A 195 3.41 -10.96 -0.44
N VAL A 196 4.34 -10.32 0.25
CA VAL A 196 4.26 -8.89 0.60
C VAL A 196 5.44 -8.14 0.01
N LEU A 197 5.13 -7.11 -0.77
CA LEU A 197 6.10 -6.36 -1.57
C LEU A 197 6.20 -4.91 -1.12
N GLY A 198 7.41 -4.33 -1.16
CA GLY A 198 7.71 -2.97 -0.72
C GLY A 198 7.29 -1.86 -1.69
N HIS A 199 6.44 -2.13 -2.68
CA HIS A 199 5.96 -1.09 -3.59
C HIS A 199 5.14 -0.05 -2.84
N HIS A 200 5.35 1.22 -3.16
CA HIS A 200 4.79 2.37 -2.48
C HIS A 200 3.97 3.26 -3.41
N ARG A 201 3.39 4.35 -2.87
CA ARG A 201 2.51 5.28 -3.60
C ARG A 201 3.15 5.79 -4.90
N ASP A 202 4.41 6.15 -4.86
CA ASP A 202 5.10 6.74 -6.02
C ASP A 202 5.33 5.69 -7.12
N ASP A 203 5.62 4.41 -6.78
CA ASP A 203 5.66 3.30 -7.75
C ASP A 203 4.31 3.08 -8.44
N ILE A 204 3.22 3.19 -7.68
CA ILE A 204 1.85 3.08 -8.20
C ILE A 204 1.59 4.19 -9.22
N LEU A 205 1.98 5.44 -8.91
CA LEU A 205 1.86 6.56 -9.84
C LEU A 205 2.78 6.40 -11.06
N GLU A 206 4.04 6.03 -10.87
CA GLU A 206 4.96 5.75 -11.99
C GLU A 206 4.36 4.72 -12.94
N THR A 207 3.83 3.62 -12.39
CA THR A 207 3.20 2.56 -13.20
C THR A 207 1.94 3.05 -13.91
N PHE A 208 1.14 3.90 -13.26
CA PHE A 208 -0.03 4.52 -13.88
C PHE A 208 0.37 5.37 -15.09
N PHE A 209 1.35 6.26 -14.93
CA PHE A 209 1.80 7.13 -16.03
C PHE A 209 2.52 6.35 -17.14
N MET A 210 3.26 5.30 -16.81
CA MET A 210 3.81 4.37 -17.81
C MET A 210 2.69 3.73 -18.65
N ASN A 211 1.63 3.25 -18.02
CA ASN A 211 0.48 2.69 -18.71
C ASN A 211 -0.29 3.75 -19.52
N LEU A 212 -0.42 4.96 -18.99
CA LEU A 212 -1.10 6.07 -19.66
C LEU A 212 -0.36 6.50 -20.93
N PHE A 213 0.96 6.71 -20.84
CA PHE A 213 1.76 7.27 -21.95
C PHE A 213 2.15 6.23 -23.00
N HIS A 214 2.43 4.99 -22.56
CA HIS A 214 2.99 3.96 -23.42
C HIS A 214 2.06 2.74 -23.58
N GLY A 215 1.17 2.49 -22.62
CA GLY A 215 0.26 1.33 -22.63
C GLY A 215 -1.15 1.63 -23.16
N GLY A 216 -1.52 2.90 -23.35
CA GLY A 216 -2.86 3.30 -23.80
C GLY A 216 -3.98 2.86 -22.88
N ARG A 217 -3.75 2.77 -21.57
CA ARG A 217 -4.75 2.31 -20.59
C ARG A 217 -4.61 2.99 -19.23
N LEU A 218 -5.75 3.18 -18.57
CA LEU A 218 -5.84 3.69 -17.21
C LEU A 218 -5.71 2.52 -16.23
N ALA A 219 -4.48 2.11 -15.95
CA ALA A 219 -4.19 1.00 -15.05
C ALA A 219 -2.91 1.26 -14.26
N SER A 220 -2.85 0.72 -13.04
CA SER A 220 -1.68 0.83 -12.18
C SER A 220 -1.41 -0.50 -11.45
N MET A 221 -0.50 -0.48 -10.48
CA MET A 221 -0.26 -1.59 -9.56
C MET A 221 -1.38 -1.65 -8.52
N PRO A 222 -2.17 -2.73 -8.43
CA PRO A 222 -3.18 -2.84 -7.38
C PRO A 222 -2.51 -3.06 -6.02
N PRO A 223 -3.04 -2.48 -4.93
CA PRO A 223 -2.53 -2.70 -3.58
C PRO A 223 -2.67 -4.15 -3.09
N LYS A 224 -3.69 -4.85 -3.59
CA LYS A 224 -3.95 -6.26 -3.34
C LYS A 224 -4.41 -6.93 -4.62
N LEU A 225 -3.86 -8.09 -4.93
CA LEU A 225 -4.34 -8.94 -6.03
C LEU A 225 -4.12 -10.41 -5.67
N ILE A 226 -4.83 -11.28 -6.36
CA ILE A 226 -4.56 -12.71 -6.35
C ILE A 226 -3.62 -13.05 -7.52
N ASN A 227 -2.71 -14.02 -7.36
CA ASN A 227 -1.84 -14.48 -8.44
C ASN A 227 -2.63 -15.18 -9.56
N ASP A 228 -1.96 -15.45 -10.68
CA ASP A 228 -2.62 -16.05 -11.85
C ASP A 228 -3.15 -17.48 -11.57
N GLU A 229 -2.53 -18.21 -10.65
CA GLU A 229 -2.98 -19.54 -10.19
C GLU A 229 -4.16 -19.49 -9.21
N GLY A 230 -4.47 -18.33 -8.65
CA GLY A 230 -5.62 -18.12 -7.77
C GLY A 230 -5.45 -18.56 -6.32
N ASP A 231 -4.23 -18.88 -5.88
CA ASP A 231 -3.96 -19.49 -4.58
C ASP A 231 -3.15 -18.60 -3.61
N LEU A 232 -2.53 -17.54 -4.10
CA LEU A 232 -1.72 -16.63 -3.29
C LEU A 232 -2.11 -15.17 -3.47
N LEU A 233 -2.14 -14.43 -2.38
CA LEU A 233 -2.30 -12.98 -2.41
C LEU A 233 -0.96 -12.28 -2.63
N VAL A 234 -0.99 -11.17 -3.37
CA VAL A 234 0.13 -10.23 -3.51
C VAL A 234 -0.28 -8.92 -2.89
N LEU A 235 0.40 -8.51 -1.82
CA LEU A 235 0.03 -7.38 -0.97
C LEU A 235 1.08 -6.27 -1.04
N ARG A 236 0.64 -5.00 -0.98
CA ARG A 236 1.49 -3.81 -0.97
C ARG A 236 1.08 -2.86 0.14
N PRO A 237 1.44 -3.14 1.40
CA PRO A 237 1.02 -2.32 2.55
C PRO A 237 1.52 -0.87 2.51
N LEU A 238 2.60 -0.58 1.76
CA LEU A 238 3.12 0.78 1.60
C LEU A 238 2.41 1.58 0.49
N ALA A 239 1.28 1.11 -0.06
CA ALA A 239 0.56 1.75 -1.17
C ALA A 239 0.22 3.23 -0.93
N TYR A 240 0.07 3.68 0.30
CA TYR A 240 -0.19 5.08 0.67
C TYR A 240 1.06 5.86 1.08
N ALA A 241 2.20 5.19 1.29
CA ALA A 241 3.43 5.80 1.74
C ALA A 241 4.16 6.53 0.60
N ALA A 242 4.63 7.74 0.86
CA ALA A 242 5.44 8.51 -0.08
C ALA A 242 6.89 8.02 -0.09
N GLU A 243 7.51 7.92 -1.26
CA GLU A 243 8.93 7.53 -1.40
C GLU A 243 9.86 8.38 -0.53
N ARG A 244 9.64 9.70 -0.48
CA ARG A 244 10.42 10.61 0.36
C ARG A 244 10.38 10.30 1.85
N ASP A 245 9.26 9.76 2.34
CA ASP A 245 9.11 9.39 3.74
C ASP A 245 9.81 8.05 4.01
N ILE A 246 9.73 7.12 3.07
CA ILE A 246 10.46 5.84 3.11
C ILE A 246 11.98 6.09 3.09
N GLN A 247 12.47 6.98 2.22
CA GLN A 247 13.88 7.33 2.16
C GLN A 247 14.37 7.88 3.51
N LYS A 248 13.67 8.89 4.06
CA LYS A 248 14.02 9.48 5.36
C LYS A 248 13.98 8.47 6.51
N PHE A 249 13.03 7.54 6.45
CA PHE A 249 12.93 6.48 7.45
C PHE A 249 14.10 5.50 7.33
N SER A 250 14.40 5.06 6.12
CA SER A 250 15.52 4.17 5.82
C SER A 250 16.86 4.77 6.25
N ASP A 251 17.08 6.05 5.92
CA ASP A 251 18.29 6.78 6.30
C ASP A 251 18.42 6.87 7.83
N GLY A 252 17.32 7.20 8.51
CA GLY A 252 17.32 7.29 9.98
C GLY A 252 17.51 5.95 10.68
N MET A 253 17.05 4.86 10.09
CA MET A 253 17.25 3.49 10.62
C MET A 253 18.61 2.89 10.25
N GLU A 254 19.40 3.56 9.41
CA GLU A 254 20.73 3.12 8.93
C GLU A 254 20.70 1.70 8.35
N PHE A 255 19.69 1.40 7.50
CA PHE A 255 19.58 0.09 6.88
C PHE A 255 20.78 -0.20 5.96
N PRO A 256 21.29 -1.43 5.93
CA PRO A 256 22.39 -1.82 5.05
C PRO A 256 21.90 -2.00 3.61
N ILE A 257 21.71 -0.88 2.91
CA ILE A 257 21.12 -0.87 1.56
C ILE A 257 22.08 -1.52 0.55
N ILE A 258 21.53 -2.48 -0.20
CA ILE A 258 22.19 -3.09 -1.35
C ILE A 258 21.80 -2.29 -2.61
N PRO A 259 22.75 -1.75 -3.37
CA PRO A 259 22.45 -0.99 -4.58
C PRO A 259 21.71 -1.82 -5.64
N CYS A 260 20.65 -1.25 -6.24
CA CYS A 260 19.78 -1.95 -7.21
C CYS A 260 20.25 -1.85 -8.68
N ASN A 261 21.48 -1.38 -8.93
CA ASN A 261 22.00 -1.12 -10.28
C ASN A 261 22.82 -2.27 -10.89
N LEU A 262 22.70 -3.46 -10.32
CA LEU A 262 23.54 -4.62 -10.68
C LEU A 262 23.18 -5.26 -12.03
N CYS A 263 21.98 -5.03 -12.57
CA CYS A 263 21.51 -5.72 -13.79
C CYS A 263 21.67 -4.91 -15.10
N GLY A 264 22.03 -3.63 -15.06
CA GLY A 264 22.31 -2.81 -16.26
C GLY A 264 21.16 -2.66 -17.27
N SER A 265 19.90 -2.90 -16.89
CA SER A 265 18.78 -2.91 -17.83
C SER A 265 18.31 -1.51 -18.26
N GLN A 266 17.92 -1.38 -19.55
CA GLN A 266 17.46 -0.12 -20.14
C GLN A 266 16.00 0.26 -19.82
N ASP A 267 15.20 -0.62 -19.24
CA ASP A 267 13.82 -0.30 -18.81
C ASP A 267 13.77 0.84 -17.77
N GLY A 268 14.92 1.17 -17.16
CA GLY A 268 15.09 2.31 -16.29
C GLY A 268 14.81 3.67 -16.95
N LEU A 269 15.04 3.84 -18.25
CA LEU A 269 14.98 5.16 -18.87
C LEU A 269 13.58 5.75 -18.88
N GLN A 270 12.57 5.01 -19.36
CA GLN A 270 11.18 5.50 -19.40
C GLN A 270 10.62 5.70 -18.00
N ARG A 271 10.88 4.74 -17.10
CA ARG A 271 10.44 4.85 -15.71
C ARG A 271 11.13 6.01 -14.99
N GLU A 272 12.41 6.22 -15.23
CA GLU A 272 13.14 7.36 -14.68
C GLU A 272 12.67 8.69 -15.25
N GLU A 273 12.28 8.75 -16.52
CA GLU A 273 11.68 9.92 -17.12
C GLU A 273 10.35 10.28 -16.43
N VAL A 274 9.45 9.30 -16.28
CA VAL A 274 8.20 9.49 -15.55
C VAL A 274 8.47 9.90 -14.09
N LYS A 275 9.42 9.26 -13.42
CA LYS A 275 9.82 9.62 -12.06
C LYS A 275 10.31 11.06 -11.95
N ARG A 276 11.17 11.49 -12.85
CA ARG A 276 11.68 12.90 -12.90
C ARG A 276 10.53 13.89 -13.12
N MET A 277 9.61 13.58 -14.02
CA MET A 277 8.40 14.38 -14.27
C MET A 277 7.55 14.51 -13.01
N LEU A 278 7.23 13.40 -12.36
CA LEU A 278 6.43 13.38 -11.12
C LEU A 278 7.12 14.19 -10.00
N GLN A 279 8.42 14.02 -9.85
CA GLN A 279 9.19 14.78 -8.87
C GLN A 279 9.23 16.28 -9.17
N ALA A 280 9.28 16.67 -10.45
CA ALA A 280 9.17 18.07 -10.86
C ALA A 280 7.82 18.64 -10.45
N TRP A 281 6.72 17.95 -10.75
CA TRP A 281 5.38 18.37 -10.38
C TRP A 281 5.16 18.48 -8.88
N GLU A 282 5.74 17.57 -8.08
CA GLU A 282 5.66 17.65 -6.61
C GLU A 282 6.45 18.84 -6.06
N ARG A 283 7.60 19.21 -6.70
CA ARG A 283 8.37 20.40 -6.32
C ARG A 283 7.64 21.70 -6.64
N GLU A 284 7.01 21.76 -7.80
CA GLU A 284 6.21 22.94 -8.23
C GLU A 284 4.97 23.12 -7.36
N THR A 285 4.31 22.02 -7.03
CA THR A 285 3.08 22.05 -6.21
C THR A 285 3.15 20.92 -5.16
N PRO A 286 3.65 21.22 -3.96
CA PRO A 286 3.75 20.23 -2.88
C PRO A 286 2.41 19.59 -2.54
N GLY A 287 2.37 18.27 -2.50
CA GLY A 287 1.17 17.48 -2.25
C GLY A 287 0.44 17.01 -3.52
N ARG A 288 0.86 17.43 -4.73
CA ARG A 288 0.25 17.04 -6.01
C ARG A 288 0.22 15.52 -6.19
N LEU A 289 1.30 14.80 -5.87
CA LEU A 289 1.32 13.33 -5.96
C LEU A 289 0.28 12.68 -5.03
N GLY A 290 0.05 13.26 -3.86
CA GLY A 290 -1.01 12.80 -2.96
C GLY A 290 -2.41 12.98 -3.55
N VAL A 291 -2.66 14.06 -4.27
CA VAL A 291 -3.94 14.30 -4.97
C VAL A 291 -4.11 13.29 -6.11
N MET A 292 -3.08 13.08 -6.93
CA MET A 292 -3.10 12.11 -8.03
C MET A 292 -3.35 10.68 -7.53
N ALA A 293 -2.69 10.27 -6.46
CA ALA A 293 -2.89 8.94 -5.87
C ALA A 293 -4.32 8.75 -5.37
N ARG A 294 -4.92 9.76 -4.73
CA ARG A 294 -6.33 9.70 -4.34
C ARG A 294 -7.27 9.60 -5.54
N ALA A 295 -6.96 10.29 -6.64
CA ALA A 295 -7.77 10.24 -7.86
C ALA A 295 -7.88 8.83 -8.44
N LEU A 296 -6.86 7.97 -8.27
CA LEU A 296 -6.92 6.58 -8.69
C LEU A 296 -7.98 5.76 -7.94
N GLY A 297 -8.35 6.17 -6.73
CA GLY A 297 -9.41 5.56 -5.93
C GLY A 297 -10.80 6.19 -6.12
N HIS A 298 -10.93 7.23 -6.97
CA HIS A 298 -12.17 7.99 -7.17
C HIS A 298 -12.52 8.11 -8.66
N THR A 299 -12.76 6.98 -9.30
CA THR A 299 -13.14 6.95 -10.71
C THR A 299 -14.65 7.17 -10.88
N ARG A 300 -15.01 7.91 -11.95
CA ARG A 300 -16.40 8.05 -12.38
C ARG A 300 -16.57 7.35 -13.72
N PRO A 301 -17.03 6.10 -13.77
CA PRO A 301 -17.16 5.31 -15.00
C PRO A 301 -17.92 6.01 -16.12
N SER A 302 -18.99 6.73 -15.80
CA SER A 302 -19.80 7.51 -16.74
C SER A 302 -19.07 8.68 -17.41
N HIS A 303 -17.90 9.07 -16.88
CA HIS A 303 -17.08 10.16 -17.40
C HIS A 303 -15.80 9.65 -18.09
N LEU A 304 -15.67 8.33 -18.25
CA LEU A 304 -14.62 7.66 -19.00
C LEU A 304 -15.20 7.11 -20.31
N LEU A 305 -14.34 6.75 -21.27
CA LEU A 305 -14.76 6.26 -22.58
C LEU A 305 -14.86 4.71 -22.63
N ASP A 306 -14.73 4.03 -21.50
CA ASP A 306 -14.76 2.57 -21.45
C ASP A 306 -16.20 2.04 -21.45
N ARG A 307 -16.61 1.51 -22.61
CA ARG A 307 -17.94 0.93 -22.86
C ARG A 307 -18.23 -0.35 -22.06
N LYS A 308 -17.21 -0.96 -21.45
CA LYS A 308 -17.38 -2.12 -20.57
C LYS A 308 -17.64 -1.71 -19.12
N LEU A 309 -17.14 -0.53 -18.72
CA LEU A 309 -17.36 0.03 -17.38
C LEU A 309 -18.68 0.78 -17.26
N TYR A 310 -19.17 1.34 -18.37
CA TYR A 310 -20.41 2.12 -18.36
C TYR A 310 -21.21 1.88 -19.63
N ASP A 311 -22.51 1.66 -19.48
CA ASP A 311 -23.44 1.38 -20.61
C ASP A 311 -23.97 2.67 -21.23
N PHE A 312 -23.21 3.25 -22.14
CA PHE A 312 -23.62 4.44 -22.91
C PHE A 312 -24.71 4.14 -23.93
N VAL A 313 -24.80 2.90 -24.41
CA VAL A 313 -25.71 2.54 -25.53
C VAL A 313 -27.16 2.55 -25.08
N ASN A 314 -27.42 2.13 -23.85
CA ASN A 314 -28.77 2.01 -23.31
C ASN A 314 -29.23 3.24 -22.52
N LEU A 315 -28.46 4.34 -22.51
CA LEU A 315 -28.90 5.59 -21.89
C LEU A 315 -30.18 6.11 -22.58
N ARG A 316 -31.22 6.39 -21.81
CA ARG A 316 -32.47 7.00 -22.26
C ARG A 316 -32.85 8.10 -21.28
N PRO A 317 -33.40 9.23 -21.75
CA PRO A 317 -34.06 10.21 -20.88
C PRO A 317 -35.19 9.53 -20.10
N GLN A 318 -35.34 9.90 -18.83
CA GLN A 318 -36.53 9.48 -18.08
C GLN A 318 -37.72 10.33 -18.58
N GLU A 319 -38.78 9.68 -19.10
CA GLU A 319 -39.99 10.35 -19.46
C GLU A 319 -40.64 10.90 -18.17
N GLY A 320 -40.82 12.22 -18.08
CA GLY A 320 -41.47 12.87 -16.94
C GLY A 320 -40.57 13.51 -15.89
N ALA A 321 -39.24 13.56 -16.08
CA ALA A 321 -38.34 14.23 -15.14
C ALA A 321 -38.38 15.78 -15.19
N GLY A 322 -39.39 16.37 -15.85
CA GLY A 322 -39.55 17.83 -16.01
C GLY A 322 -40.52 18.51 -15.01
N GLU A 323 -41.21 17.76 -14.18
CA GLU A 323 -42.15 18.32 -13.18
C GLU A 323 -41.90 17.65 -11.83
N GLU A 324 -41.42 18.42 -10.87
CA GLU A 324 -41.11 18.11 -9.47
C GLU A 324 -39.62 17.75 -9.16
N SER A 325 -38.84 18.74 -8.81
CA SER A 325 -38.15 18.79 -7.52
C SER A 325 -37.31 20.05 -7.38
N SER A 326 -37.89 21.09 -6.80
CA SER A 326 -37.14 22.02 -5.95
C SER A 326 -36.90 21.34 -4.58
N GLY A 327 -36.13 20.29 -4.59
CA GLY A 327 -35.66 19.59 -3.40
C GLY A 327 -34.15 19.60 -3.41
N GLU A 328 -33.57 20.33 -2.48
CA GLU A 328 -32.16 20.43 -2.25
C GLU A 328 -31.51 19.04 -2.17
N ALA A 329 -30.69 18.70 -3.19
CA ALA A 329 -29.81 17.54 -3.11
C ALA A 329 -28.66 17.93 -2.18
N GLU A 330 -28.63 17.39 -0.98
CA GLU A 330 -27.47 17.44 -0.09
C GLU A 330 -26.26 16.83 -0.78
N GLU A 331 -25.29 17.67 -1.13
CA GLU A 331 -23.96 17.24 -1.51
C GLU A 331 -23.23 16.68 -0.28
N PRO A 332 -22.64 15.47 -0.34
CA PRO A 332 -21.77 15.04 0.73
C PRO A 332 -20.42 15.73 0.62
N CYS A 333 -20.18 16.57 1.60
CA CYS A 333 -18.90 16.98 2.19
C CYS A 333 -17.89 17.71 1.30
N GLY A 334 -17.79 19.00 1.58
CA GLY A 334 -16.88 19.97 1.02
C GLY A 334 -15.40 19.70 1.23
N ALA A 335 -14.68 19.97 0.15
CA ALA A 335 -13.34 20.55 0.18
C ALA A 335 -13.21 21.44 -1.06
N SER A 336 -13.30 22.71 -0.80
CA SER A 336 -12.80 23.86 -1.59
C SER A 336 -12.47 23.66 -3.08
N LEU A 337 -13.47 23.86 -3.93
CA LEU A 337 -13.36 23.99 -5.40
C LEU A 337 -13.01 25.45 -5.85
N ALA A 338 -12.44 26.28 -5.00
CA ALA A 338 -12.16 27.67 -5.32
C ALA A 338 -10.88 27.93 -6.14
N MET A 339 -10.12 26.90 -6.51
CA MET A 339 -8.83 27.08 -7.20
C MET A 339 -8.74 26.58 -8.65
N THR A 340 -9.79 25.94 -9.17
CA THR A 340 -9.75 25.33 -10.53
C THR A 340 -10.38 26.20 -11.63
N ALA A 341 -11.07 27.28 -11.31
CA ALA A 341 -11.76 28.10 -12.29
C ALA A 341 -10.85 29.14 -13.00
N LYS A 342 -9.59 29.28 -12.62
CA LYS A 342 -8.65 30.24 -13.23
C LYS A 342 -7.72 29.66 -14.31
N LEU A 343 -7.79 28.37 -14.63
CA LEU A 343 -6.89 27.74 -15.61
C LEU A 343 -7.49 27.56 -17.01
N PHE A 344 -8.75 27.89 -17.23
CA PHE A 344 -9.43 27.74 -18.54
C PHE A 344 -10.00 29.03 -19.13
N ALA A 345 -9.52 30.20 -18.69
CA ALA A 345 -9.94 31.49 -19.24
C ALA A 345 -8.74 32.30 -19.77
N ALA A 346 -7.85 31.65 -20.53
CA ALA A 346 -6.82 32.34 -21.31
C ALA A 346 -6.51 31.51 -22.55
N GLU A 347 -7.40 31.64 -23.55
CA GLU A 347 -7.15 31.73 -25.00
C GLU A 347 -8.38 32.34 -25.65
#